data_bd400f958164577338d3cd79629d0f74
#
_entry.id   bd400f958164577338d3cd79629d0f74
#
_cell.length_a   1.000
_cell.length_b   1.000
_cell.length_c   1.000
_cell.angle_alpha   90.00
_cell.angle_beta   90.00
_cell.angle_gamma   90.00
#
_symmetry.space_group_name_H-M   'P 1'
#
loop_
_entity.id
_entity.type
_entity.pdbx_description
1 polymer ?
#
loop_
_entity_poly.entity_id
_entity_poly.type
_entity_poly.pdbx_seq_one_letter_code
_entity_poly.pdbx_strand_id
1 'polypeptide(L)'
;MFATDSGRLLVYASSFAPRENRFKFISLATERMAKLLGASVEVKTFSKRFRPIYVYYKNGDDEPIPVYCSNSDESDSKKVCSALRNMMFVLSFHPKHSALKRFRKEIMLFS
;
A
#
# COMPACT_ATOMS: atom_id res chain seq x y z
N MET A 1 -16.14 -13.68 -12.52
CA MET A 1 -15.81 -13.41 -12.30
C MET A 1 -15.10 -13.35 -11.93
N PHE A 2 -14.65 -13.35 -12.15
CA PHE A 2 -13.91 -13.04 -11.94
C PHE A 2 -13.12 -12.52 -11.32
N ALA A 3 -12.94 -12.72 -11.37
CA ALA A 3 -12.22 -11.68 -10.80
C ALA A 3 -10.91 -12.10 -10.34
N THR A 4 -10.11 -11.85 -10.91
CA THR A 4 -8.77 -11.90 -10.59
C THR A 4 -8.42 -10.85 -9.71
N ASP A 5 -8.67 -11.07 -8.53
CA ASP A 5 -8.38 -10.12 -7.53
C ASP A 5 -6.89 -10.11 -7.27
N SER A 6 -6.26 -9.01 -7.58
CA SER A 6 -4.87 -8.79 -7.23
C SER A 6 -4.73 -8.42 -5.77
N GLY A 7 -5.80 -8.52 -5.01
CA GLY A 7 -5.79 -8.22 -3.60
C GLY A 7 -6.20 -6.79 -3.31
N ARG A 8 -5.86 -6.30 -2.13
CA ARG A 8 -6.15 -4.92 -1.74
C ARG A 8 -5.03 -4.35 -0.91
N LEU A 9 -4.97 -3.02 -0.94
CA LEU A 9 -4.06 -2.28 -0.10
C LEU A 9 -4.87 -1.60 0.98
N LEU A 10 -4.42 -1.77 2.22
CA LEU A 10 -5.11 -1.26 3.39
C LEU A 10 -4.26 -0.18 4.04
N VAL A 11 -4.85 0.99 4.28
CA VAL A 11 -4.17 2.07 4.98
C VAL A 11 -4.77 2.18 6.37
N TYR A 12 -3.95 1.99 7.39
CA TYR A 12 -4.38 2.13 8.78
C TYR A 12 -3.78 3.38 9.38
N ALA A 13 -4.63 4.25 9.93
CA ALA A 13 -4.19 5.50 10.50
C ALA A 13 -5.12 5.94 11.62
N SER A 14 -4.65 6.87 12.45
CA SER A 14 -5.50 7.54 13.40
C SER A 14 -6.53 8.40 12.65
N SER A 15 -7.71 8.60 13.23
CA SER A 15 -8.73 9.44 12.62
C SER A 15 -8.29 10.90 12.49
N PHE A 16 -7.19 11.28 13.15
CA PHE A 16 -6.63 12.62 13.06
C PHE A 16 -5.65 12.76 11.89
N ALA A 17 -5.17 11.63 11.36
CA ALA A 17 -4.15 11.63 10.31
C ALA A 17 -4.59 12.25 8.98
N PRO A 18 -5.87 12.14 8.53
CA PRO A 18 -6.25 12.70 7.23
C PRO A 18 -5.99 14.19 7.06
N ARG A 19 -5.73 14.91 8.14
CA ARG A 19 -5.40 16.33 8.07
C ARG A 19 -3.92 16.57 7.80
N GLU A 20 -3.09 15.55 7.89
CA GLU A 20 -1.64 15.68 7.72
C GLU A 20 -1.24 15.47 6.26
N ASN A 21 -0.21 16.20 5.83
CA ASN A 21 0.29 16.05 4.48
C ASN A 21 0.85 14.65 4.21
N ARG A 22 1.51 14.06 5.20
CA ARG A 22 2.08 12.72 4.99
C ARG A 22 0.99 11.68 4.71
N PHE A 23 -0.19 11.84 5.33
CA PHE A 23 -1.31 10.95 5.02
C PHE A 23 -1.71 11.08 3.55
N LYS A 24 -1.75 12.32 3.05
CA LYS A 24 -2.12 12.57 1.66
C LYS A 24 -1.11 11.95 0.70
N PHE A 25 0.19 12.09 0.98
CA PHE A 25 1.22 11.50 0.14
C PHE A 25 1.14 9.98 0.15
N ILE A 26 0.95 9.38 1.32
CA ILE A 26 0.87 7.93 1.47
C ILE A 26 -0.38 7.39 0.77
N SER A 27 -1.52 8.05 0.98
CA SER A 27 -2.76 7.62 0.35
C SER A 27 -2.68 7.71 -1.17
N LEU A 28 -2.09 8.78 -1.68
CA LEU A 28 -1.95 8.94 -3.12
C LEU A 28 -1.04 7.87 -3.72
N ALA A 29 0.10 7.60 -3.09
CA ALA A 29 1.01 6.57 -3.55
C ALA A 29 0.35 5.19 -3.52
N THR A 30 -0.41 4.92 -2.46
CA THR A 30 -1.12 3.66 -2.31
C THR A 30 -2.18 3.50 -3.38
N GLU A 31 -2.94 4.56 -3.66
CA GLU A 31 -3.96 4.52 -4.70
C GLU A 31 -3.36 4.28 -6.07
N ARG A 32 -2.22 4.92 -6.35
CA ARG A 32 -1.52 4.73 -7.61
C ARG A 32 -1.03 3.31 -7.78
N MET A 33 -0.46 2.73 -6.71
CA MET A 33 -0.01 1.35 -6.74
C MET A 33 -1.19 0.41 -6.94
N ALA A 34 -2.29 0.63 -6.23
CA ALA A 34 -3.48 -0.19 -6.37
C ALA A 34 -4.03 -0.15 -7.80
N LYS A 35 -4.06 1.03 -8.38
CA LYS A 35 -4.54 1.19 -9.75
C LYS A 35 -3.68 0.39 -10.73
N LEU A 36 -2.36 0.43 -10.53
CA LEU A 36 -1.43 -0.33 -11.35
C LEU A 36 -1.70 -1.82 -11.26
N LEU A 37 -2.03 -2.31 -10.06
CA LEU A 37 -2.24 -3.73 -9.80
C LEU A 37 -3.67 -4.19 -10.09
N GLY A 38 -4.59 -3.27 -10.37
CA GLY A 38 -6.00 -3.61 -10.46
C GLY A 38 -6.58 -3.99 -9.11
N ALA A 39 -5.95 -3.52 -8.03
CA ALA A 39 -6.38 -3.80 -6.67
C ALA A 39 -7.26 -2.67 -6.13
N SER A 40 -7.93 -2.94 -5.02
CA SER A 40 -8.71 -1.91 -4.33
C SER A 40 -7.93 -1.32 -3.18
N VAL A 41 -8.34 -0.14 -2.73
CA VAL A 41 -7.75 0.51 -1.56
C VAL A 41 -8.83 0.69 -0.51
N GLU A 42 -8.49 0.41 0.72
CA GLU A 42 -9.38 0.59 1.83
C GLU A 42 -8.64 1.37 2.91
N VAL A 43 -9.22 2.47 3.37
CA VAL A 43 -8.62 3.27 4.44
C VAL A 43 -9.41 3.01 5.72
N LYS A 44 -8.69 2.60 6.77
CA LYS A 44 -9.30 2.36 8.07
C LYS A 44 -8.71 3.32 9.08
N THR A 45 -9.57 4.10 9.71
CA THR A 45 -9.15 5.03 10.75
C THR A 45 -9.71 4.61 12.09
N PHE A 46 -8.96 4.91 13.12
CA PHE A 46 -9.33 4.57 14.50
C PHE A 46 -9.35 5.83 15.34
N SER A 47 -10.27 5.89 16.29
CA SER A 47 -10.42 7.07 17.15
C SER A 47 -9.25 7.26 18.11
N LYS A 48 -8.49 6.21 18.33
CA LYS A 48 -7.33 6.27 19.20
C LYS A 48 -6.19 7.03 18.52
N ARG A 49 -5.50 7.88 19.28
CA ARG A 49 -4.36 8.60 18.74
C ARG A 49 -3.15 7.70 18.65
N PHE A 50 -2.56 7.62 17.47
CA PHE A 50 -1.27 6.98 17.28
C PHE A 50 -0.61 7.63 16.07
N ARG A 51 0.72 7.70 16.10
CA ARG A 51 1.46 8.43 15.08
C ARG A 51 1.68 7.64 13.79
N PRO A 52 2.03 6.34 13.84
CA PRO A 52 2.35 5.63 12.60
C PRO A 52 1.18 5.51 11.65
N ILE A 53 1.47 5.59 10.36
CA ILE A 53 0.53 5.25 9.30
C ILE A 53 1.08 3.98 8.64
N TYR A 54 0.25 2.95 8.58
CA TYR A 54 0.65 1.66 8.02
C TYR A 54 -0.05 1.40 6.71
N VAL A 55 0.66 0.80 5.77
CA VAL A 55 0.03 0.28 4.56
C VAL A 55 0.28 -1.22 4.54
N TYR A 56 -0.77 -1.99 4.33
CA TYR A 56 -0.72 -3.43 4.26
C TYR A 56 -1.22 -3.91 2.91
N TYR A 57 -0.68 -5.03 2.46
CA TYR A 57 -1.20 -5.73 1.30
C TYR A 57 -1.93 -6.99 1.77
N LYS A 58 -3.14 -7.19 1.30
CA LYS A 58 -3.93 -8.37 1.66
C LYS A 58 -4.40 -9.06 0.40
N ASN A 59 -4.16 -10.36 0.32
CA ASN A 59 -4.57 -11.17 -0.80
C ASN A 59 -5.66 -12.14 -0.33
N GLY A 60 -6.91 -11.88 -0.73
CA GLY A 60 -8.03 -12.72 -0.33
C GLY A 60 -8.22 -12.73 1.17
N ASP A 61 -8.28 -13.92 1.74
CA ASP A 61 -8.46 -14.10 3.19
C ASP A 61 -7.15 -14.27 3.94
N ASP A 62 -6.02 -14.15 3.27
CA ASP A 62 -4.71 -14.24 3.90
C ASP A 62 -4.50 -13.07 4.85
N GLU A 63 -3.57 -13.25 5.79
CA GLU A 63 -3.24 -12.19 6.72
C GLU A 63 -2.60 -11.01 5.99
N PRO A 64 -2.93 -9.78 6.39
CA PRO A 64 -2.30 -8.61 5.79
C PRO A 64 -0.79 -8.60 6.03
N ILE A 65 -0.06 -8.16 5.02
CA ILE A 65 1.40 -8.06 5.09
C ILE A 65 1.78 -6.59 5.08
N PRO A 66 2.57 -6.12 6.06
CA PRO A 66 2.98 -4.72 6.07
C PRO A 66 3.93 -4.43 4.91
N VAL A 67 3.60 -3.41 4.13
CA VAL A 67 4.41 -3.00 2.99
C VAL A 67 4.97 -1.59 3.14
N TYR A 68 4.47 -0.83 4.10
CA TYR A 68 4.98 0.51 4.37
C TYR A 68 4.56 0.97 5.75
N CYS A 69 5.43 1.73 6.40
CA CYS A 69 5.14 2.34 7.70
C CYS A 69 5.80 3.71 7.76
N SER A 70 5.03 4.72 8.16
CA SER A 70 5.56 6.07 8.36
C SER A 70 5.41 6.46 9.81
N ASN A 71 6.53 6.77 10.47
CA ASN A 71 6.56 7.24 11.85
C ASN A 71 6.87 8.72 11.98
N SER A 72 7.25 9.37 10.90
CA SER A 72 7.68 10.76 10.93
C SER A 72 6.98 11.55 9.84
N ASP A 73 7.19 12.86 9.83
CA ASP A 73 6.60 13.71 8.81
C ASP A 73 7.23 13.39 7.46
N GLU A 74 6.41 12.85 6.57
CA GLU A 74 6.84 12.50 5.24
C GLU A 74 6.44 13.62 4.32
N SER A 75 7.42 14.26 3.70
CA SER A 75 7.16 15.37 2.79
C SER A 75 7.59 15.05 1.37
N ASP A 76 8.09 13.85 1.13
CA ASP A 76 8.61 13.47 -0.18
C ASP A 76 7.86 12.25 -0.71
N SER A 77 6.97 12.50 -1.66
CA SER A 77 6.17 11.43 -2.25
C SER A 77 7.02 10.41 -2.99
N LYS A 78 8.21 10.81 -3.47
CA LYS A 78 9.11 9.88 -4.15
C LYS A 78 9.63 8.81 -3.21
N LYS A 79 9.91 9.19 -1.96
CA LYS A 79 10.38 8.23 -0.97
C LYS A 79 9.29 7.21 -0.64
N VAL A 80 8.06 7.67 -0.52
CA VAL A 80 6.93 6.79 -0.26
C VAL A 80 6.76 5.82 -1.42
N CYS A 81 6.78 6.33 -2.65
CA CYS A 81 6.62 5.50 -3.82
C CYS A 81 7.75 4.47 -3.95
N SER A 82 8.99 4.88 -3.69
CA SER A 82 10.13 3.96 -3.75
C SER A 82 10.04 2.85 -2.73
N ALA A 83 9.67 3.19 -1.49
CA ALA A 83 9.55 2.20 -0.43
C ALA A 83 8.43 1.21 -0.74
N LEU A 84 7.29 1.72 -1.19
CA LEU A 84 6.15 0.88 -1.53
C LEU A 84 6.49 -0.02 -2.73
N ARG A 85 7.13 0.55 -3.75
CA ARG A 85 7.58 -0.20 -4.92
C ARG A 85 8.48 -1.35 -4.52
N ASN A 86 9.48 -1.08 -3.67
CA ASN A 86 10.44 -2.09 -3.28
C ASN A 86 9.76 -3.27 -2.57
N MET A 87 8.85 -2.98 -1.67
CA MET A 87 8.15 -4.05 -0.95
C MET A 87 7.23 -4.84 -1.87
N MET A 88 6.49 -4.16 -2.74
CA MET A 88 5.60 -4.86 -3.66
C MET A 88 6.40 -5.71 -4.66
N PHE A 89 7.57 -5.21 -5.07
CA PHE A 89 8.43 -5.97 -5.96
C PHE A 89 8.91 -7.26 -5.30
N VAL A 90 9.34 -7.17 -4.04
CA VAL A 90 9.76 -8.35 -3.27
C VAL A 90 8.60 -9.35 -3.14
N LEU A 91 7.42 -8.86 -2.81
CA LEU A 91 6.24 -9.73 -2.67
C LEU A 91 5.88 -10.43 -3.97
N SER A 92 6.18 -9.83 -5.11
CA SER A 92 5.84 -10.43 -6.40
C SER A 92 6.60 -11.73 -6.65
N PHE A 93 7.66 -12.01 -5.89
CA PHE A 93 8.40 -13.25 -6.00
C PHE A 93 7.93 -14.33 -5.01
N HIS A 94 7.01 -13.97 -4.12
CA HIS A 94 6.51 -14.93 -3.14
C HIS A 94 5.46 -15.84 -3.78
N PRO A 95 5.56 -17.17 -3.57
CA PRO A 95 4.62 -18.11 -4.21
C PRO A 95 3.15 -17.84 -3.89
N LYS A 96 2.86 -17.35 -2.69
CA LYS A 96 1.48 -17.05 -2.30
C LYS A 96 0.89 -15.85 -3.03
N HIS A 97 1.74 -15.03 -3.64
CA HIS A 97 1.30 -13.81 -4.30
C HIS A 97 1.60 -13.84 -5.79
N SER A 98 1.37 -15.01 -6.39
CA SER A 98 1.65 -15.21 -7.80
C SER A 98 0.87 -14.25 -8.70
N ALA A 99 -0.25 -13.73 -8.23
CA ALA A 99 -1.01 -12.73 -8.98
C ALA A 99 -0.20 -11.44 -9.23
N LEU A 100 0.78 -11.15 -8.37
CA LEU A 100 1.63 -9.98 -8.53
C LEU A 100 2.73 -10.20 -9.57
N LYS A 101 3.03 -11.45 -9.89
CA LYS A 101 4.11 -11.80 -10.80
C LYS A 101 3.99 -11.10 -12.15
N ARG A 102 2.80 -11.05 -12.69
CA ARG A 102 2.57 -10.44 -14.00
C ARG A 102 2.75 -8.91 -13.99
N PHE A 103 2.80 -8.30 -12.79
CA PHE A 103 2.96 -6.86 -12.67
C PHE A 103 4.38 -6.43 -12.29
N ARG A 104 5.34 -7.36 -12.23
CA ARG A 104 6.71 -7.03 -11.81
C ARG A 104 7.31 -5.88 -12.59
N LYS A 105 7.13 -5.89 -13.90
CA LYS A 105 7.71 -4.86 -14.74
C LYS A 105 7.10 -3.50 -14.43
N GLU A 106 5.79 -3.45 -14.30
CA GLU A 106 5.08 -2.22 -13.97
C GLU A 106 5.46 -1.74 -12.57
N ILE A 107 5.60 -2.67 -11.62
CA ILE A 107 6.01 -2.32 -10.26
C ILE A 107 7.39 -1.71 -10.25
N MET A 108 8.33 -2.28 -10.99
CA MET A 108 9.69 -1.75 -11.07
C MET A 108 9.73 -0.31 -11.56
N LEU A 109 8.82 0.04 -12.46
CA LEU A 109 8.78 1.37 -13.05
C LEU A 109 7.94 2.36 -12.24
N PHE A 110 7.35 1.90 -11.16
CA PHE A 110 6.50 2.75 -10.33
C PHE A 110 7.33 3.81 -9.61
N SER A 111 6.87 5.05 -9.70
CA SER A 111 7.53 6.15 -9.01
C SER A 111 6.55 7.28 -8.69
#